data_8d495b47921fc888200e193b70fe057b
#
_entry.id   8d495b47921fc888200e193b70fe057b
#
_cell.length_a   1.000
_cell.length_b   1.000
_cell.length_c   1.000
_cell.angle_alpha   90.00
_cell.angle_beta   90.00
_cell.angle_gamma   90.00
#
_symmetry.space_group_name_H-M   'P 1'
#
loop_
_entity.id
_entity.type
_entity.pdbx_description
1 polymer ?
#
loop_
_entity_poly.entity_id
_entity_poly.type
_entity_poly.pdbx_seq_one_letter_code
_entity_poly.pdbx_strand_id
1 'polypeptide(L)'
;PDREIEVFVHGALCVSYSGVCYASEKCFGRSANRGECAQFCRMKFDLLDSNGQEIEHQRYLLSLKDLCQLDHLKDLADAGATSFKIEGRLKDINYVKNVVAAYSSQLDAIVKAEPRKYRRASVGHVQYNFTPNLKKTFNRGFTHYFLNGRQPDIASFDTPKAIGEFVGKVKEIRGNISFNVATVASFKNGDGLCFINDDRELEGFRVNRVEGNRLYPFGMPEHMRPGMALYRNNDRAFEALLARKSAERKIYIVIAMEPVMGNEFRKEPQGVKATVNIMKTIDAAGGLIYQVAEVFKE
;
A
#
# COMPACT_ATOMS: atom_id res chain seq x y z
N PRO A 1 11.45 -0.30 26.66
CA PRO A 1 10.33 0.41 27.30
C PRO A 1 9.22 -0.59 27.60
N ASP A 2 8.59 -0.44 28.75
CA ASP A 2 7.50 -1.33 29.21
C ASP A 2 6.16 -1.02 28.52
N ARG A 3 6.20 -0.25 27.44
CA ARG A 3 5.02 0.17 26.68
C ARG A 3 5.20 -0.09 25.21
N GLU A 4 4.11 -0.48 24.55
CA GLU A 4 4.03 -0.60 23.10
C GLU A 4 4.02 0.79 22.47
N ILE A 5 4.83 0.97 21.42
CA ILE A 5 4.89 2.21 20.64
C ILE A 5 4.42 1.90 19.22
N GLU A 6 3.26 2.44 18.86
CA GLU A 6 2.72 2.36 17.50
C GLU A 6 3.09 3.60 16.69
N VAL A 7 3.63 3.39 15.49
CA VAL A 7 3.97 4.47 14.56
C VAL A 7 3.28 4.27 13.22
N PHE A 8 2.81 5.35 12.61
CA PHE A 8 2.35 5.31 11.22
C PHE A 8 3.54 5.12 10.28
N VAL A 9 3.43 4.16 9.35
CA VAL A 9 4.50 3.85 8.39
C VAL A 9 4.07 4.00 6.94
N HIS A 10 2.77 3.99 6.63
CA HIS A 10 2.29 4.09 5.26
C HIS A 10 0.89 4.72 5.17
N GLY A 11 0.68 5.50 4.11
CA GLY A 11 -0.62 6.01 3.69
C GLY A 11 -0.75 7.52 3.73
N ALA A 12 -1.98 8.01 3.65
CA ALA A 12 -2.26 9.43 3.52
C ALA A 12 -1.84 10.23 4.75
N LEU A 13 -1.03 11.26 4.54
CA LEU A 13 -0.66 12.23 5.57
C LEU A 13 -1.74 13.31 5.75
N CYS A 14 -1.93 13.73 7.00
CA CYS A 14 -2.67 14.93 7.35
C CYS A 14 -1.72 16.12 7.45
N VAL A 15 -2.11 17.28 6.88
CA VAL A 15 -1.33 18.51 6.98
C VAL A 15 -1.42 19.15 8.36
N SER A 16 -2.45 18.80 9.13
CA SER A 16 -2.68 19.31 10.49
C SER A 16 -2.14 18.35 11.54
N TYR A 17 -1.87 18.87 12.74
CA TYR A 17 -1.68 18.03 13.91
C TYR A 17 -2.96 17.24 14.23
N SER A 18 -2.79 16.04 14.78
CA SER A 18 -3.91 15.18 15.16
C SER A 18 -4.80 15.86 16.19
N GLY A 19 -6.11 15.83 15.94
CA GLY A 19 -7.12 16.38 16.85
C GLY A 19 -7.28 17.91 16.83
N VAL A 20 -6.55 18.64 15.96
CA VAL A 20 -6.61 20.12 15.91
C VAL A 20 -6.95 20.70 14.53
N CYS A 21 -7.54 19.88 13.64
CA CYS A 21 -8.06 20.36 12.37
C CYS A 21 -9.52 20.79 12.51
N TYR A 22 -9.79 22.09 12.42
CA TYR A 22 -11.13 22.67 12.48
C TYR A 22 -11.65 23.13 11.13
N ALA A 23 -10.86 23.02 10.06
CA ALA A 23 -11.22 23.48 8.72
C ALA A 23 -12.49 22.79 8.18
N SER A 24 -12.59 21.46 8.35
CA SER A 24 -13.79 20.72 7.92
C SER A 24 -15.05 21.14 8.66
N GLU A 25 -14.96 21.42 9.95
CA GLU A 25 -16.11 21.88 10.75
C GLU A 25 -16.50 23.30 10.36
N LYS A 26 -15.54 24.22 10.30
CA LYS A 26 -15.78 25.62 9.98
C LYS A 26 -16.35 25.82 8.57
N CYS A 27 -15.82 25.11 7.58
CA CYS A 27 -16.17 25.31 6.16
C CYS A 27 -17.32 24.42 5.67
N PHE A 28 -17.53 23.25 6.31
CA PHE A 28 -18.44 22.22 5.77
C PHE A 28 -19.39 21.62 6.83
N GLY A 29 -19.34 22.09 8.08
CA GLY A 29 -20.13 21.52 9.17
C GLY A 29 -19.79 20.07 9.53
N ARG A 30 -18.59 19.59 9.18
CA ARG A 30 -18.14 18.21 9.36
C ARG A 30 -16.90 18.16 10.25
N SER A 31 -16.96 17.46 11.37
CA SER A 31 -15.84 17.41 12.30
C SER A 31 -14.77 16.39 11.87
N ALA A 32 -13.66 16.88 11.35
CA ALA A 32 -12.51 16.04 10.99
C ALA A 32 -11.94 15.29 12.21
N ASN A 33 -11.98 15.90 13.39
CA ASN A 33 -11.50 15.32 14.65
C ASN A 33 -12.40 14.16 15.14
N ARG A 34 -13.59 14.00 14.56
CA ARG A 34 -14.56 12.93 14.85
C ARG A 34 -14.73 11.97 13.66
N GLY A 35 -13.79 11.94 12.73
CA GLY A 35 -13.78 11.00 11.58
C GLY A 35 -14.47 11.51 10.32
N GLU A 36 -15.05 12.72 10.31
CA GLU A 36 -15.81 13.27 9.18
C GLU A 36 -15.02 14.31 8.37
N CYS A 37 -13.74 14.02 8.12
CA CYS A 37 -12.85 14.89 7.36
C CYS A 37 -13.42 15.19 5.95
N ALA A 38 -13.60 16.47 5.62
CA ALA A 38 -14.03 16.93 4.29
C ALA A 38 -12.86 16.98 3.27
N GLN A 39 -11.64 16.66 3.69
CA GLN A 39 -10.43 16.73 2.86
C GLN A 39 -10.16 18.13 2.30
N PHE A 40 -10.45 19.17 3.06
CA PHE A 40 -10.23 20.57 2.68
C PHE A 40 -8.80 20.82 2.16
N CYS A 41 -7.78 20.21 2.80
CA CYS A 41 -6.38 20.30 2.37
C CYS A 41 -6.09 19.69 0.98
N ARG A 42 -7.06 19.03 0.35
CA ARG A 42 -6.96 18.46 -1.01
C ARG A 42 -7.67 19.31 -2.06
N MET A 43 -8.09 20.52 -1.70
CA MET A 43 -8.65 21.52 -2.61
C MET A 43 -7.55 22.41 -3.19
N LYS A 44 -7.86 23.11 -4.26
CA LYS A 44 -6.99 24.15 -4.83
C LYS A 44 -7.09 25.43 -4.02
N PHE A 45 -5.98 26.13 -3.92
CA PHE A 45 -5.83 27.41 -3.22
C PHE A 45 -4.97 28.35 -4.03
N ASP A 46 -5.26 29.64 -3.91
CA ASP A 46 -4.39 30.72 -4.33
C ASP A 46 -3.46 31.06 -3.15
N LEU A 47 -2.19 31.29 -3.43
CA LEU A 47 -1.21 31.77 -2.46
C LEU A 47 -0.94 33.24 -2.72
N LEU A 48 -1.21 34.07 -1.74
CA LEU A 48 -0.97 35.51 -1.81
C LEU A 48 0.16 35.88 -0.83
N ASP A 49 0.93 36.90 -1.20
CA ASP A 49 1.89 37.51 -0.28
C ASP A 49 1.21 38.47 0.72
N SER A 50 1.98 39.10 1.61
CA SER A 50 1.46 40.07 2.60
C SER A 50 0.84 41.35 2.00
N ASN A 51 1.09 41.62 0.72
CA ASN A 51 0.55 42.78 -0.02
C ASN A 51 -0.68 42.41 -0.86
N GLY A 52 -1.10 41.09 -0.82
CA GLY A 52 -2.18 40.56 -1.62
C GLY A 52 -1.77 40.23 -3.06
N GLN A 53 -0.48 40.24 -3.38
CA GLN A 53 -0.01 39.81 -4.70
C GLN A 53 -0.02 38.27 -4.79
N GLU A 54 -0.55 37.74 -5.89
CA GLU A 54 -0.62 36.34 -6.14
C GLU A 54 0.78 35.75 -6.42
N ILE A 55 1.15 34.70 -5.66
CA ILE A 55 2.39 33.91 -5.81
C ILE A 55 2.11 32.62 -6.57
N GLU A 56 1.03 31.91 -6.24
CA GLU A 56 0.60 30.68 -6.89
C GLU A 56 -0.91 30.70 -7.11
N HIS A 57 -1.36 30.31 -8.30
CA HIS A 57 -2.76 30.27 -8.69
C HIS A 57 -3.30 28.85 -8.68
N GLN A 58 -4.42 28.60 -7.98
CA GLN A 58 -5.21 27.37 -8.05
C GLN A 58 -4.38 26.07 -7.94
N ARG A 59 -3.55 25.98 -6.89
CA ARG A 59 -2.68 24.83 -6.64
C ARG A 59 -3.12 24.05 -5.41
N TYR A 60 -2.77 22.77 -5.37
CA TYR A 60 -3.04 21.90 -4.21
C TYR A 60 -1.99 22.08 -3.10
N LEU A 61 -1.85 23.32 -2.61
CA LEU A 61 -0.77 23.76 -1.74
C LEU A 61 -0.66 22.97 -0.43
N LEU A 62 -1.77 22.47 0.09
CA LEU A 62 -1.84 21.71 1.34
C LEU A 62 -1.91 20.19 1.13
N SER A 63 -1.84 19.72 -0.13
CA SER A 63 -1.97 18.31 -0.46
C SER A 63 -0.64 17.59 -0.30
N LEU A 64 -0.42 16.92 0.83
CA LEU A 64 0.78 16.15 1.08
C LEU A 64 0.83 14.89 0.21
N LYS A 65 2.05 14.46 -0.16
CA LYS A 65 2.35 13.12 -0.66
C LYS A 65 1.99 12.07 0.37
N ASP A 66 1.91 10.81 -0.03
CA ASP A 66 1.65 9.72 0.90
C ASP A 66 2.92 9.32 1.66
N LEU A 67 2.77 9.03 2.94
CA LEU A 67 3.86 8.51 3.77
C LEU A 67 4.28 7.14 3.28
N CYS A 68 5.58 6.89 3.18
CA CYS A 68 6.15 5.57 2.95
C CYS A 68 7.46 5.43 3.71
N GLN A 69 7.45 4.59 4.76
CA GLN A 69 8.62 4.32 5.61
C GLN A 69 9.16 2.90 5.40
N LEU A 70 8.88 2.28 4.24
CA LEU A 70 9.31 0.89 3.98
C LEU A 70 10.81 0.71 4.15
N ASP A 71 11.60 1.64 3.60
CA ASP A 71 13.07 1.59 3.63
C ASP A 71 13.64 1.93 5.02
N HIS A 72 12.84 2.60 5.87
CA HIS A 72 13.21 3.02 7.23
C HIS A 72 12.58 2.16 8.33
N LEU A 73 11.97 1.02 7.96
CA LEU A 73 11.25 0.18 8.93
C LEU A 73 12.19 -0.36 10.03
N LYS A 74 13.44 -0.68 9.66
CA LYS A 74 14.45 -1.12 10.62
C LYS A 74 14.87 0.00 11.56
N ASP A 75 15.08 1.21 11.05
CA ASP A 75 15.47 2.37 11.87
C ASP A 75 14.40 2.70 12.91
N LEU A 76 13.12 2.62 12.51
CA LEU A 76 11.99 2.80 13.41
C LEU A 76 11.92 1.70 14.48
N ALA A 77 12.17 0.44 14.11
CA ALA A 77 12.24 -0.68 15.06
C ALA A 77 13.42 -0.52 16.03
N ASP A 78 14.59 -0.10 15.54
CA ASP A 78 15.77 0.18 16.36
C ASP A 78 15.53 1.32 17.34
N ALA A 79 14.74 2.31 16.95
CA ALA A 79 14.33 3.43 17.81
C ALA A 79 13.28 3.04 18.86
N GLY A 80 12.76 1.79 18.83
CA GLY A 80 11.84 1.25 19.84
C GLY A 80 10.38 1.16 19.40
N ALA A 81 10.05 1.39 18.12
CA ALA A 81 8.72 1.11 17.60
C ALA A 81 8.45 -0.40 17.59
N THR A 82 7.31 -0.81 18.13
CA THR A 82 6.89 -2.22 18.24
C THR A 82 5.67 -2.54 17.41
N SER A 83 4.92 -1.51 16.98
CA SER A 83 3.72 -1.61 16.15
C SER A 83 3.78 -0.64 14.97
N PHE A 84 3.50 -1.14 13.76
CA PHE A 84 3.62 -0.40 12.51
C PHE A 84 2.25 -0.25 11.85
N LYS A 85 1.73 0.97 11.83
CA LYS A 85 0.36 1.26 11.39
C LYS A 85 0.32 1.69 9.93
N ILE A 86 -0.50 0.99 9.14
CA ILE A 86 -0.80 1.32 7.75
C ILE A 86 -2.15 2.01 7.70
N GLU A 87 -2.22 3.21 7.13
CA GLU A 87 -3.49 3.88 6.82
C GLU A 87 -4.03 3.38 5.48
N GLY A 88 -5.31 3.01 5.43
CA GLY A 88 -5.92 2.46 4.24
C GLY A 88 -7.44 2.36 4.30
N ARG A 89 -8.09 3.02 5.26
CA ARG A 89 -9.53 2.92 5.51
C ARG A 89 -10.42 3.15 4.27
N LEU A 90 -10.03 4.08 3.41
CA LEU A 90 -10.75 4.42 2.18
C LEU A 90 -10.06 3.86 0.92
N LYS A 91 -9.23 2.83 1.06
CA LYS A 91 -8.52 2.20 -0.05
C LYS A 91 -9.17 0.87 -0.42
N ASP A 92 -8.97 0.48 -1.68
CA ASP A 92 -9.45 -0.81 -2.18
C ASP A 92 -8.63 -1.98 -1.65
N ILE A 93 -9.14 -3.19 -1.86
CA ILE A 93 -8.53 -4.43 -1.38
C ILE A 93 -7.15 -4.68 -2.02
N ASN A 94 -6.92 -4.25 -3.26
CA ASN A 94 -5.65 -4.45 -3.95
C ASN A 94 -4.55 -3.58 -3.33
N TYR A 95 -4.88 -2.34 -2.94
CA TYR A 95 -3.99 -1.50 -2.16
C TYR A 95 -3.61 -2.18 -0.85
N VAL A 96 -4.59 -2.68 -0.09
CA VAL A 96 -4.34 -3.34 1.21
C VAL A 96 -3.44 -4.57 1.02
N LYS A 97 -3.75 -5.45 0.07
CA LYS A 97 -2.93 -6.64 -0.22
C LYS A 97 -1.49 -6.28 -0.54
N ASN A 98 -1.29 -5.30 -1.43
CA ASN A 98 0.02 -4.87 -1.89
C ASN A 98 0.86 -4.25 -0.77
N VAL A 99 0.28 -3.30 -0.04
CA VAL A 99 0.98 -2.59 1.03
C VAL A 99 1.31 -3.53 2.20
N VAL A 100 0.35 -4.33 2.65
CA VAL A 100 0.57 -5.30 3.74
C VAL A 100 1.64 -6.33 3.35
N ALA A 101 1.62 -6.82 2.11
CA ALA A 101 2.65 -7.76 1.63
C ALA A 101 4.05 -7.12 1.62
N ALA A 102 4.17 -5.87 1.18
CA ALA A 102 5.45 -5.16 1.16
C ALA A 102 6.05 -5.03 2.57
N TYR A 103 5.25 -4.51 3.52
CA TYR A 103 5.70 -4.31 4.91
C TYR A 103 5.93 -5.63 5.63
N SER A 104 5.07 -6.64 5.42
CA SER A 104 5.26 -7.96 6.01
C SER A 104 6.55 -8.62 5.53
N SER A 105 6.84 -8.56 4.23
CA SER A 105 8.08 -9.10 3.66
C SER A 105 9.32 -8.40 4.20
N GLN A 106 9.26 -7.07 4.37
CA GLN A 106 10.36 -6.29 4.94
C GLN A 106 10.58 -6.65 6.41
N LEU A 107 9.52 -6.82 7.21
CA LEU A 107 9.62 -7.28 8.60
C LEU A 107 10.22 -8.70 8.68
N ASP A 108 9.84 -9.61 7.79
CA ASP A 108 10.43 -10.95 7.73
C ASP A 108 11.92 -10.89 7.42
N ALA A 109 12.34 -9.99 6.52
CA ALA A 109 13.76 -9.77 6.22
C ALA A 109 14.54 -9.23 7.44
N ILE A 110 13.98 -8.27 8.18
CA ILE A 110 14.58 -7.72 9.41
C ILE A 110 14.73 -8.81 10.48
N VAL A 111 13.67 -9.57 10.74
CA VAL A 111 13.70 -10.67 11.72
C VAL A 111 14.71 -11.75 11.33
N LYS A 112 14.79 -12.10 10.04
CA LYS A 112 15.76 -13.08 9.53
C LYS A 112 17.21 -12.58 9.68
N ALA A 113 17.45 -11.29 9.50
CA ALA A 113 18.77 -10.70 9.63
C ALA A 113 19.26 -10.63 11.09
N GLU A 114 18.35 -10.31 12.02
CA GLU A 114 18.67 -10.11 13.45
C GLU A 114 17.72 -10.93 14.38
N PRO A 115 17.70 -12.26 14.31
CA PRO A 115 16.73 -13.10 15.01
C PRO A 115 16.88 -13.10 16.53
N ARG A 116 18.02 -12.64 17.05
CA ARG A 116 18.25 -12.47 18.51
C ARG A 116 17.64 -11.17 19.03
N LYS A 117 17.45 -10.18 18.17
CA LYS A 117 16.93 -8.85 18.51
C LYS A 117 15.44 -8.72 18.22
N TYR A 118 14.99 -9.29 17.12
CA TYR A 118 13.62 -9.16 16.62
C TYR A 118 12.91 -10.50 16.48
N ARG A 119 11.62 -10.48 16.76
CA ARG A 119 10.70 -11.59 16.48
C ARG A 119 9.35 -11.05 16.02
N ARG A 120 8.64 -11.83 15.23
CA ARG A 120 7.25 -11.51 14.88
C ARG A 120 6.35 -11.67 16.09
N ALA A 121 5.44 -10.72 16.31
CA ALA A 121 4.38 -10.87 17.31
C ALA A 121 3.33 -11.92 16.88
N SER A 122 3.13 -12.09 15.57
CA SER A 122 2.21 -13.08 15.01
C SER A 122 2.90 -14.40 14.71
N VAL A 123 2.20 -15.52 14.88
CA VAL A 123 2.69 -16.88 14.54
C VAL A 123 2.46 -17.20 13.06
N GLY A 124 3.27 -18.14 12.53
CA GLY A 124 3.16 -18.64 11.16
C GLY A 124 3.90 -17.78 10.13
N HIS A 125 3.91 -18.29 8.88
CA HIS A 125 4.55 -17.66 7.73
C HIS A 125 3.54 -17.38 6.63
N VAL A 126 3.70 -16.24 5.97
CA VAL A 126 2.90 -15.88 4.80
C VAL A 126 3.71 -16.08 3.53
N GLN A 127 3.17 -16.81 2.58
CA GLN A 127 3.72 -16.95 1.23
C GLN A 127 2.88 -16.09 0.29
N TYR A 128 3.55 -15.23 -0.48
CA TYR A 128 2.91 -14.36 -1.47
C TYR A 128 3.11 -14.92 -2.88
N ASN A 129 2.06 -14.89 -3.71
CA ASN A 129 2.12 -15.30 -5.10
C ASN A 129 2.42 -14.15 -6.06
N PHE A 130 2.90 -13.02 -5.53
CA PHE A 130 3.27 -11.83 -6.26
C PHE A 130 4.40 -11.09 -5.55
N THR A 131 5.10 -10.26 -6.29
CA THR A 131 6.09 -9.32 -5.74
C THR A 131 5.41 -7.98 -5.47
N PRO A 132 5.37 -7.49 -4.22
CA PRO A 132 4.76 -6.21 -3.90
C PRO A 132 5.47 -5.05 -4.61
N ASN A 133 4.69 -4.09 -5.10
CA ASN A 133 5.20 -2.83 -5.65
C ASN A 133 4.26 -1.69 -5.27
N LEU A 134 4.68 -0.88 -4.31
CA LEU A 134 3.87 0.20 -3.75
C LEU A 134 3.46 1.27 -4.78
N LYS A 135 4.25 1.44 -5.84
CA LYS A 135 3.97 2.41 -6.91
C LYS A 135 2.83 1.99 -7.83
N LYS A 136 2.44 0.69 -7.83
CA LYS A 136 1.39 0.15 -8.71
C LYS A 136 -0.02 0.25 -8.14
N THR A 137 -0.16 0.67 -6.89
CA THR A 137 -1.44 0.97 -6.26
C THR A 137 -1.53 2.46 -5.93
N PHE A 138 -2.65 2.89 -5.37
CA PHE A 138 -2.88 4.30 -5.09
C PHE A 138 -1.70 4.97 -4.37
N ASN A 139 -1.14 6.02 -4.97
CA ASN A 139 -0.18 6.91 -4.33
C ASN A 139 -0.16 8.29 -5.02
N ARG A 140 0.14 9.34 -4.26
CA ARG A 140 0.33 10.73 -4.72
C ARG A 140 1.80 11.10 -4.88
N GLY A 141 2.67 10.09 -5.07
CA GLY A 141 4.08 10.16 -4.77
C GLY A 141 4.33 9.89 -3.29
N PHE A 142 5.56 9.50 -2.95
CA PHE A 142 5.93 9.13 -1.59
C PHE A 142 6.85 10.16 -0.94
N THR A 143 6.76 10.23 0.39
CA THR A 143 7.62 11.05 1.23
C THR A 143 7.94 10.31 2.53
N HIS A 144 9.12 10.54 3.08
CA HIS A 144 9.49 10.13 4.45
C HIS A 144 9.07 11.19 5.48
N TYR A 145 8.39 12.23 5.02
CA TYR A 145 7.99 13.38 5.81
C TYR A 145 9.21 14.00 6.51
N PHE A 146 9.22 14.12 7.82
CA PHE A 146 10.32 14.72 8.58
C PHE A 146 11.21 13.69 9.30
N LEU A 147 11.17 12.41 8.94
CA LEU A 147 11.97 11.37 9.60
C LEU A 147 13.47 11.71 9.60
N ASN A 148 13.99 12.17 8.47
CA ASN A 148 15.40 12.51 8.29
C ASN A 148 15.63 14.05 8.26
N GLY A 149 14.79 14.79 8.99
CA GLY A 149 14.83 16.25 9.00
C GLY A 149 13.82 16.89 8.04
N ARG A 150 13.76 18.22 8.07
CA ARG A 150 12.80 18.98 7.28
C ARG A 150 13.13 18.91 5.79
N GLN A 151 12.13 18.55 4.98
CA GLN A 151 12.25 18.45 3.53
C GLN A 151 11.26 19.39 2.84
N PRO A 152 11.64 20.06 1.74
CA PRO A 152 10.74 20.94 1.00
C PRO A 152 9.73 20.18 0.13
N ASP A 153 10.07 18.97 -0.35
CA ASP A 153 9.30 18.19 -1.32
C ASP A 153 8.35 17.18 -0.65
N ILE A 154 7.47 17.67 0.23
CA ILE A 154 6.49 16.83 0.94
C ILE A 154 5.08 16.91 0.35
N ALA A 155 4.83 17.84 -0.58
CA ALA A 155 3.51 18.12 -1.13
C ALA A 155 3.36 17.64 -2.58
N SER A 156 2.14 17.33 -2.98
CA SER A 156 1.73 17.03 -4.35
C SER A 156 0.89 18.20 -4.86
N PHE A 157 1.56 19.22 -5.43
CA PHE A 157 0.94 20.48 -5.82
C PHE A 157 0.06 20.40 -7.07
N ASP A 158 0.32 19.42 -7.94
CA ASP A 158 -0.36 19.32 -9.24
C ASP A 158 -1.61 18.44 -9.17
N THR A 159 -1.70 17.52 -8.20
CA THR A 159 -2.87 16.64 -8.09
C THR A 159 -3.06 16.06 -6.68
N PRO A 160 -4.31 15.96 -6.19
CA PRO A 160 -4.63 15.21 -5.00
C PRO A 160 -4.99 13.74 -5.31
N LYS A 161 -5.00 13.37 -6.61
CA LYS A 161 -5.33 12.04 -7.10
C LYS A 161 -4.09 11.15 -7.18
N ALA A 162 -4.30 9.85 -7.39
CA ALA A 162 -3.21 8.92 -7.63
C ALA A 162 -2.49 9.23 -8.93
N ILE A 163 -1.17 9.38 -8.86
CA ILE A 163 -0.31 9.51 -10.04
C ILE A 163 0.24 8.14 -10.47
N GLY A 164 0.52 7.23 -9.51
CA GLY A 164 0.98 5.89 -9.79
C GLY A 164 2.49 5.78 -10.08
N GLU A 165 2.83 4.83 -10.94
CA GLU A 165 4.20 4.46 -11.30
C GLU A 165 4.67 5.25 -12.53
N PHE A 166 5.84 5.91 -12.46
CA PHE A 166 6.46 6.48 -13.65
C PHE A 166 6.83 5.37 -14.64
N VAL A 167 6.35 5.47 -15.87
CA VAL A 167 6.54 4.44 -16.92
C VAL A 167 7.31 4.92 -18.13
N GLY A 168 7.75 6.15 -18.17
CA GLY A 168 8.58 6.69 -19.25
C GLY A 168 8.14 8.07 -19.71
N LYS A 169 8.63 8.47 -20.88
CA LYS A 169 8.25 9.75 -21.51
C LYS A 169 7.64 9.51 -22.88
N VAL A 170 6.67 10.34 -23.24
CA VAL A 170 6.10 10.36 -24.59
C VAL A 170 7.22 10.68 -25.58
N LYS A 171 7.45 9.81 -26.57
CA LYS A 171 8.53 9.99 -27.56
C LYS A 171 8.02 10.62 -28.84
N GLU A 172 6.94 10.09 -29.41
CA GLU A 172 6.40 10.46 -30.70
C GLU A 172 4.90 10.30 -30.69
N ILE A 173 4.18 11.25 -31.29
CA ILE A 173 2.72 11.21 -31.45
C ILE A 173 2.42 11.07 -32.94
N ARG A 174 1.47 10.18 -33.31
CA ARG A 174 1.01 9.98 -34.68
C ARG A 174 -0.46 10.35 -34.83
N GLY A 175 -0.69 11.58 -35.24
CA GLY A 175 -2.04 12.14 -35.35
C GLY A 175 -2.85 11.96 -34.07
N ASN A 176 -4.15 11.73 -34.21
CA ASN A 176 -5.06 11.47 -33.10
C ASN A 176 -5.27 9.97 -32.84
N ILE A 177 -4.28 9.11 -33.21
CA ILE A 177 -4.47 7.66 -33.20
C ILE A 177 -3.60 6.97 -32.16
N SER A 178 -2.29 7.35 -32.07
CA SER A 178 -1.34 6.62 -31.25
C SER A 178 -0.11 7.44 -30.91
N PHE A 179 0.63 6.97 -29.92
CA PHE A 179 1.92 7.54 -29.53
C PHE A 179 2.90 6.45 -29.10
N ASN A 180 4.20 6.76 -29.15
CA ASN A 180 5.26 5.92 -28.62
C ASN A 180 5.76 6.42 -27.29
N VAL A 181 6.16 5.49 -26.42
CA VAL A 181 6.76 5.77 -25.11
C VAL A 181 8.23 5.35 -25.12
N ALA A 182 9.11 6.23 -24.66
CA ALA A 182 10.51 5.91 -24.38
C ALA A 182 10.57 5.24 -22.99
N THR A 183 10.64 3.90 -22.98
CA THR A 183 10.50 3.11 -21.76
C THR A 183 11.06 1.70 -21.91
N VAL A 184 11.34 1.06 -20.77
CA VAL A 184 11.56 -0.38 -20.62
C VAL A 184 10.33 -1.08 -19.99
N ALA A 185 9.32 -0.32 -19.56
CA ALA A 185 8.10 -0.88 -19.00
C ALA A 185 7.24 -1.54 -20.09
N SER A 186 6.59 -2.64 -19.76
CA SER A 186 5.58 -3.28 -20.60
C SER A 186 4.19 -2.75 -20.26
N PHE A 187 3.35 -2.63 -21.31
CA PHE A 187 1.96 -2.21 -21.18
C PHE A 187 1.00 -3.33 -21.52
N LYS A 188 -0.23 -3.20 -21.02
CA LYS A 188 -1.35 -4.09 -21.36
C LYS A 188 -2.56 -3.29 -21.82
N ASN A 189 -3.38 -3.91 -22.65
CA ASN A 189 -4.69 -3.35 -23.00
C ASN A 189 -5.50 -3.13 -21.74
N GLY A 190 -6.08 -1.95 -21.59
CA GLY A 190 -6.84 -1.54 -20.42
C GLY A 190 -6.04 -0.87 -19.32
N ASP A 191 -4.70 -0.74 -19.43
CA ASP A 191 -3.90 0.04 -18.49
C ASP A 191 -4.43 1.48 -18.42
N GLY A 192 -4.52 2.03 -17.21
CA GLY A 192 -4.80 3.43 -16.97
C GLY A 192 -3.51 4.22 -16.88
N LEU A 193 -3.36 5.21 -17.74
CA LEU A 193 -2.20 6.08 -17.79
C LEU A 193 -2.61 7.53 -17.50
N CYS A 194 -1.68 8.32 -17.01
CA CYS A 194 -1.88 9.75 -16.80
C CYS A 194 -0.57 10.54 -16.95
N PHE A 195 -0.72 11.82 -17.12
CA PHE A 195 0.38 12.80 -17.18
C PHE A 195 -0.08 14.13 -16.60
N ILE A 196 0.86 15.00 -16.26
CA ILE A 196 0.58 16.39 -15.90
C ILE A 196 0.79 17.21 -17.19
N ASN A 197 -0.23 17.94 -17.61
CA ASN A 197 -0.17 18.80 -18.79
C ASN A 197 0.55 20.13 -18.49
N ASP A 198 0.66 21.00 -19.50
CA ASP A 198 1.35 22.30 -19.37
C ASP A 198 0.62 23.26 -18.42
N ASP A 199 -0.70 23.09 -18.23
CA ASP A 199 -1.50 23.84 -17.26
C ASP A 199 -1.42 23.25 -15.84
N ARG A 200 -0.53 22.27 -15.63
CA ARG A 200 -0.34 21.55 -14.37
C ARG A 200 -1.58 20.80 -13.87
N GLU A 201 -2.41 20.35 -14.80
CA GLU A 201 -3.57 19.50 -14.53
C GLU A 201 -3.26 18.04 -14.83
N LEU A 202 -3.81 17.15 -14.00
CA LEU A 202 -3.70 15.70 -14.22
C LEU A 202 -4.70 15.25 -15.28
N GLU A 203 -4.20 14.80 -16.40
CA GLU A 203 -5.00 14.13 -17.42
C GLU A 203 -4.78 12.64 -17.40
N GLY A 204 -5.88 11.88 -17.40
CA GLY A 204 -5.88 10.42 -17.39
C GLY A 204 -6.62 9.84 -18.58
N PHE A 205 -6.12 8.70 -19.09
CA PHE A 205 -6.74 7.98 -20.20
C PHE A 205 -6.52 6.48 -20.07
N ARG A 206 -7.27 5.69 -20.85
CA ARG A 206 -7.10 4.24 -20.92
C ARG A 206 -6.48 3.82 -22.24
N VAL A 207 -5.58 2.85 -22.17
CA VAL A 207 -4.98 2.21 -23.33
C VAL A 207 -5.95 1.17 -23.87
N ASN A 208 -6.35 1.33 -25.14
CA ASN A 208 -7.19 0.36 -25.85
C ASN A 208 -6.34 -0.80 -26.41
N ARG A 209 -5.25 -0.47 -27.10
CA ARG A 209 -4.38 -1.44 -27.76
C ARG A 209 -2.91 -1.10 -27.55
N VAL A 210 -2.09 -2.13 -27.41
CA VAL A 210 -0.63 -2.06 -27.23
C VAL A 210 0.07 -2.82 -28.34
N GLU A 211 1.07 -2.20 -28.96
CA GLU A 211 1.97 -2.80 -29.94
C GLU A 211 3.42 -2.44 -29.56
N GLY A 212 4.05 -3.28 -28.73
CA GLY A 212 5.35 -2.95 -28.15
C GLY A 212 5.26 -1.68 -27.28
N ASN A 213 6.04 -0.66 -27.65
CA ASN A 213 6.01 0.65 -26.99
C ASN A 213 5.05 1.66 -27.65
N ARG A 214 4.28 1.23 -28.66
CA ARG A 214 3.23 2.04 -29.28
C ARG A 214 1.90 1.77 -28.61
N LEU A 215 1.29 2.84 -28.14
CA LEU A 215 0.02 2.81 -27.41
C LEU A 215 -1.07 3.49 -28.22
N TYR A 216 -2.23 2.86 -28.23
CA TYR A 216 -3.46 3.35 -28.86
C TYR A 216 -4.48 3.59 -27.75
N PRO A 217 -4.72 4.83 -27.33
CA PRO A 217 -5.74 5.15 -26.34
C PRO A 217 -7.15 5.02 -26.92
N PHE A 218 -8.17 4.94 -26.08
CA PHE A 218 -9.57 5.03 -26.51
C PHE A 218 -9.91 6.38 -27.15
N GLY A 219 -9.31 7.45 -26.64
CA GLY A 219 -9.31 8.79 -27.20
C GLY A 219 -7.94 9.41 -26.94
N MET A 220 -7.37 10.03 -27.96
CA MET A 220 -6.07 10.67 -27.82
C MET A 220 -6.20 11.87 -26.89
N PRO A 221 -5.39 11.97 -25.80
CA PRO A 221 -5.42 13.12 -24.92
C PRO A 221 -5.02 14.39 -25.64
N GLU A 222 -5.79 15.45 -25.45
CA GLU A 222 -5.70 16.69 -26.23
C GLU A 222 -4.40 17.45 -25.96
N HIS A 223 -3.96 17.46 -24.69
CA HIS A 223 -2.79 18.22 -24.25
C HIS A 223 -1.50 17.38 -24.19
N MET A 224 -1.52 16.14 -24.70
CA MET A 224 -0.32 15.29 -24.72
C MET A 224 0.70 15.82 -25.72
N ARG A 225 1.98 15.87 -25.27
CA ARG A 225 3.11 16.32 -26.11
C ARG A 225 4.31 15.41 -25.95
N PRO A 226 5.19 15.30 -26.96
CA PRO A 226 6.48 14.62 -26.82
C PRO A 226 7.30 15.21 -25.67
N GLY A 227 7.98 14.35 -24.92
CA GLY A 227 8.79 14.72 -23.76
C GLY A 227 8.06 14.67 -22.42
N MET A 228 6.73 14.70 -22.40
CA MET A 228 5.94 14.62 -21.15
C MET A 228 6.17 13.30 -20.43
N ALA A 229 6.28 13.39 -19.10
CA ALA A 229 6.38 12.22 -18.21
C ALA A 229 5.03 11.51 -18.16
N LEU A 230 5.06 10.19 -18.37
CA LEU A 230 3.89 9.34 -18.35
C LEU A 230 3.92 8.44 -17.12
N TYR A 231 2.78 8.33 -16.47
CA TYR A 231 2.61 7.52 -15.27
C TYR A 231 1.49 6.50 -15.49
N ARG A 232 1.60 5.35 -14.82
CA ARG A 232 0.57 4.30 -14.80
C ARG A 232 -0.10 4.28 -13.43
N ASN A 233 -1.33 4.75 -13.37
CA ASN A 233 -2.13 4.77 -12.15
C ASN A 233 -3.09 3.57 -12.03
N ASN A 234 -3.17 2.72 -13.06
CA ASN A 234 -3.89 1.46 -13.05
C ASN A 234 -3.16 0.41 -13.89
N ASP A 235 -2.53 -0.57 -13.24
CA ASP A 235 -1.84 -1.69 -13.89
C ASP A 235 -2.79 -2.90 -13.94
N ARG A 236 -3.38 -3.16 -15.11
CA ARG A 236 -4.37 -4.25 -15.32
C ARG A 236 -3.79 -5.63 -15.02
N ALA A 237 -2.52 -5.87 -15.35
CA ALA A 237 -1.89 -7.16 -15.08
C ALA A 237 -1.68 -7.37 -13.57
N PHE A 238 -1.25 -6.32 -12.87
CA PHE A 238 -1.05 -6.35 -11.42
C PHE A 238 -2.38 -6.49 -10.67
N GLU A 239 -3.41 -5.75 -11.07
CA GLU A 239 -4.76 -5.91 -10.51
C GLU A 239 -5.31 -7.32 -10.69
N ALA A 240 -5.18 -7.89 -11.89
CA ALA A 240 -5.62 -9.26 -12.16
C ALA A 240 -4.87 -10.30 -11.31
N LEU A 241 -3.59 -10.05 -11.01
CA LEU A 241 -2.79 -10.88 -10.12
C LEU A 241 -3.31 -10.80 -8.67
N LEU A 242 -3.58 -9.59 -8.18
CA LEU A 242 -4.08 -9.36 -6.83
C LEU A 242 -5.54 -9.81 -6.64
N ALA A 243 -6.34 -9.83 -7.69
CA ALA A 243 -7.73 -10.31 -7.64
C ALA A 243 -7.84 -11.81 -7.30
N ARG A 244 -6.78 -12.58 -7.56
CA ARG A 244 -6.70 -14.02 -7.25
C ARG A 244 -6.28 -14.21 -5.78
N LYS A 245 -6.17 -15.51 -5.36
CA LYS A 245 -5.53 -15.85 -4.09
C LYS A 245 -4.06 -15.39 -4.14
N SER A 246 -3.78 -14.26 -3.50
CA SER A 246 -2.48 -13.58 -3.57
C SER A 246 -1.54 -13.93 -2.42
N ALA A 247 -2.07 -14.52 -1.33
CA ALA A 247 -1.30 -14.92 -0.16
C ALA A 247 -1.85 -16.18 0.48
N GLU A 248 -0.97 -16.93 1.13
CA GLU A 248 -1.32 -18.07 1.97
C GLU A 248 -0.54 -18.02 3.27
N ARG A 249 -1.25 -18.07 4.40
CA ARG A 249 -0.62 -18.14 5.72
C ARG A 249 -0.60 -19.57 6.21
N LYS A 250 0.58 -20.06 6.59
CA LYS A 250 0.77 -21.39 7.17
C LYS A 250 1.22 -21.26 8.61
N ILE A 251 0.62 -22.06 9.48
CA ILE A 251 1.00 -22.16 10.89
C ILE A 251 1.42 -23.60 11.10
N TYR A 252 2.63 -23.79 11.61
CA TYR A 252 3.12 -25.12 11.98
C TYR A 252 2.53 -25.50 13.33
N ILE A 253 1.97 -26.70 13.40
CA ILE A 253 1.44 -27.28 14.63
C ILE A 253 2.32 -28.48 14.95
N VAL A 254 2.86 -28.52 16.16
CA VAL A 254 3.53 -29.69 16.70
C VAL A 254 2.49 -30.47 17.53
N ILE A 255 2.24 -31.70 17.15
CA ILE A 255 1.36 -32.61 17.87
C ILE A 255 2.27 -33.59 18.63
N ALA A 256 2.27 -33.49 19.96
CA ALA A 256 2.91 -34.50 20.81
C ALA A 256 1.84 -35.54 21.20
N MET A 257 2.12 -36.80 20.91
CA MET A 257 1.30 -37.92 21.34
C MET A 257 2.03 -38.67 22.45
N GLU A 258 1.44 -38.71 23.63
CA GLU A 258 1.96 -39.51 24.74
C GLU A 258 1.08 -40.75 24.95
N PRO A 259 1.66 -41.93 25.12
CA PRO A 259 0.87 -43.12 25.48
C PRO A 259 0.35 -42.93 26.91
N VAL A 260 -0.97 -42.99 27.04
CA VAL A 260 -1.62 -42.98 28.36
C VAL A 260 -1.60 -44.39 28.91
N MET A 261 -0.74 -44.65 29.87
CA MET A 261 -0.67 -45.92 30.60
C MET A 261 -1.69 -45.89 31.74
N GLY A 262 -2.87 -46.50 31.56
CA GLY A 262 -3.89 -46.60 32.59
C GLY A 262 -4.93 -47.69 32.33
N ASN A 263 -5.66 -48.08 33.40
CA ASN A 263 -6.62 -49.17 33.36
C ASN A 263 -7.83 -48.96 32.42
N GLU A 264 -8.02 -47.81 31.86
CA GLU A 264 -9.11 -47.49 30.93
C GLU A 264 -8.92 -48.11 29.54
N PHE A 265 -7.68 -48.49 29.18
CA PHE A 265 -7.35 -49.10 27.88
C PHE A 265 -7.55 -50.60 27.76
N ARG A 266 -8.02 -51.28 28.83
CA ARG A 266 -8.20 -52.74 28.80
C ARG A 266 -9.32 -53.23 27.90
N LYS A 267 -10.17 -52.35 27.31
CA LYS A 267 -11.29 -52.73 26.46
C LYS A 267 -11.10 -52.51 24.97
N GLU A 268 -10.05 -51.81 24.55
CA GLU A 268 -9.73 -51.63 23.13
C GLU A 268 -8.21 -51.83 22.91
N PRO A 269 -7.80 -52.93 22.30
CA PRO A 269 -6.38 -53.32 22.22
C PRO A 269 -5.51 -52.48 21.26
N GLN A 270 -6.02 -51.42 20.65
CA GLN A 270 -5.29 -50.61 19.67
C GLN A 270 -5.55 -49.11 19.72
N GLY A 271 -6.02 -48.57 20.84
CA GLY A 271 -6.31 -47.14 20.96
C GLY A 271 -5.15 -46.37 21.54
N VAL A 272 -4.56 -45.48 20.78
CA VAL A 272 -3.67 -44.42 21.28
C VAL A 272 -4.53 -43.18 21.54
N LYS A 273 -4.56 -42.72 22.79
CA LYS A 273 -5.25 -41.46 23.12
C LYS A 273 -4.28 -40.31 22.80
N ALA A 274 -4.52 -39.64 21.67
CA ALA A 274 -3.77 -38.47 21.32
C ALA A 274 -4.39 -37.23 21.99
N THR A 275 -3.61 -36.49 22.78
CA THR A 275 -4.01 -35.18 23.24
C THR A 275 -3.62 -34.20 22.15
N VAL A 276 -4.60 -33.77 21.37
CA VAL A 276 -4.37 -32.78 20.31
C VAL A 276 -4.60 -31.40 20.91
N ASN A 277 -3.53 -30.65 21.18
CA ASN A 277 -3.63 -29.25 21.45
C ASN A 277 -3.85 -28.48 20.14
N ILE A 278 -5.12 -28.30 19.78
CA ILE A 278 -5.49 -27.55 18.58
C ILE A 278 -5.43 -26.05 18.91
N MET A 279 -4.44 -25.36 18.38
CA MET A 279 -4.48 -23.90 18.36
C MET A 279 -5.49 -23.45 17.29
N LYS A 280 -6.49 -22.70 17.74
CA LYS A 280 -7.50 -22.10 16.85
C LYS A 280 -6.86 -21.04 15.99
N THR A 281 -6.96 -21.17 14.67
CA THR A 281 -6.65 -20.12 13.71
C THR A 281 -7.94 -19.56 13.13
N ILE A 282 -7.97 -18.23 13.01
CA ILE A 282 -9.04 -17.52 12.33
C ILE A 282 -8.52 -17.19 10.93
N ASP A 283 -9.25 -17.56 9.89
CA ASP A 283 -8.92 -17.16 8.52
C ASP A 283 -9.21 -15.68 8.29
N ALA A 284 -8.82 -15.17 7.13
CA ALA A 284 -9.02 -13.78 6.74
C ALA A 284 -10.51 -13.35 6.65
N ALA A 285 -11.43 -14.31 6.69
CA ALA A 285 -12.88 -14.12 6.66
C ALA A 285 -13.54 -14.33 8.04
N GLY A 286 -12.76 -14.62 9.09
CA GLY A 286 -13.27 -14.87 10.44
C GLY A 286 -13.74 -16.30 10.68
N GLY A 287 -13.48 -17.22 9.76
CA GLY A 287 -13.79 -18.65 9.87
C GLY A 287 -12.76 -19.43 10.68
N LEU A 288 -13.22 -20.38 11.48
CA LEU A 288 -12.38 -21.33 12.20
C LEU A 288 -11.91 -22.43 11.26
N ILE A 289 -10.61 -22.47 10.95
CA ILE A 289 -10.02 -23.58 10.17
C ILE A 289 -9.23 -24.47 11.12
N TYR A 290 -9.56 -25.75 11.11
CA TYR A 290 -8.79 -26.82 11.75
C TYR A 290 -7.99 -27.53 10.65
N GLN A 291 -6.69 -27.31 10.58
CA GLN A 291 -5.79 -28.11 9.75
C GLN A 291 -4.85 -28.91 10.62
N VAL A 292 -4.98 -30.23 10.55
CA VAL A 292 -3.95 -31.15 11.04
C VAL A 292 -2.90 -31.24 9.94
N ALA A 293 -1.71 -30.67 10.18
CA ALA A 293 -0.70 -30.54 9.15
C ALA A 293 -0.01 -31.89 8.84
N GLU A 294 0.25 -32.72 9.86
CA GLU A 294 0.80 -34.09 9.72
C GLU A 294 0.64 -34.86 11.03
N VAL A 295 0.38 -36.13 10.94
CA VAL A 295 0.42 -37.08 12.06
C VAL A 295 1.69 -37.87 11.93
N PHE A 296 2.66 -37.64 12.81
CA PHE A 296 3.84 -38.47 12.88
C PHE A 296 3.56 -39.69 13.73
N LYS A 297 3.79 -40.88 13.16
CA LYS A 297 3.84 -42.14 13.87
C LYS A 297 5.33 -42.44 14.12
N GLU A 298 5.78 -42.44 15.37
CA GLU A 298 7.00 -43.14 15.75
C GLU A 298 6.76 -44.64 15.87
#